data_66893161a0bb5518b42a115c62c281cf
#
_entry.id   66893161a0bb5518b42a115c62c281cf
#
_cell.length_a   1.000
_cell.length_b   1.000
_cell.length_c   1.000
_cell.angle_alpha   90.00
_cell.angle_beta   90.00
_cell.angle_gamma   90.00
#
_symmetry.space_group_name_H-M   'P 1'
#
loop_
_entity.id
_entity.type
_entity.pdbx_description
1 polymer ?
#
loop_
_entity_poly.entity_id
_entity_poly.type
_entity_poly.pdbx_seq_one_letter_code
_entity_poly.pdbx_strand_id
1 'polypeptide(L)'
;MMFFKAAERSGKLQHLSRIFLTSVLIIAAVAAVFALCACVSDIGTAPISPAPTGNIGIETPDVEPTDIPYEISATYELYYFENRRLEQCVREQLFWEGKIFLGDILSVTKLDLSHCGINDISELAAFKNLVELDLSFNTVQSLEPLTQLKKLKRLTLNNVSASDFTFLSQLSQLCELSVRQCAITDLTPFSSAVSLQTLDISGNAVSDLSPISALSQLINLYADSNAISDLSPISNLSSLETLSLHGNDITAVGTLSSLTDLHYLDLSGNDIGDINPICPLKNLHTLDLSFNAIESCETPLNSTGLLILNLSSNKLTDISVLLSKTRSLQRVILTYNLIDDFSLFFSMKELQFISAVEGTGMDAETLMKLQRAFPDTIFE
;
A
#
# COMPACT_ATOMS: atom_id res chain seq x y z
N MET A 1 -29.01 8.87 -4.70
CA MET A 1 -29.81 7.67 -4.37
C MET A 1 -30.81 7.23 -5.44
N MET A 2 -31.19 8.08 -6.40
CA MET A 2 -32.09 7.67 -7.53
C MET A 2 -31.35 7.12 -8.76
N PHE A 3 -30.09 7.45 -8.98
CA PHE A 3 -29.28 6.93 -10.07
C PHE A 3 -28.74 5.52 -9.85
N PHE A 4 -28.53 5.09 -8.61
CA PHE A 4 -28.06 3.74 -8.28
C PHE A 4 -29.09 2.62 -8.54
N LYS A 5 -30.38 2.91 -8.43
CA LYS A 5 -31.44 1.91 -8.66
C LYS A 5 -31.71 1.60 -10.15
N ALA A 6 -31.28 2.44 -11.06
CA ALA A 6 -31.43 2.21 -12.51
C ALA A 6 -30.34 1.29 -13.08
N ALA A 7 -29.15 1.26 -12.48
CA ALA A 7 -28.01 0.49 -12.94
C ALA A 7 -28.03 -0.98 -12.49
N GLU A 8 -28.72 -1.30 -11.38
CA GLU A 8 -28.93 -2.69 -10.93
C GLU A 8 -29.76 -3.56 -11.88
N ARG A 9 -30.46 -2.96 -12.84
CA ARG A 9 -31.28 -3.69 -13.84
C ARG A 9 -30.54 -4.07 -15.13
N SER A 10 -29.32 -3.62 -15.33
CA SER A 10 -28.50 -4.06 -16.45
C SER A 10 -27.34 -4.90 -15.88
N GLY A 11 -27.21 -6.15 -16.33
CA GLY A 11 -26.11 -7.06 -15.92
C GLY A 11 -24.69 -6.53 -16.17
N LYS A 12 -24.57 -5.29 -16.66
CA LYS A 12 -23.33 -4.54 -16.90
C LYS A 12 -22.59 -4.13 -15.63
N LEU A 13 -23.29 -3.85 -14.51
CA LEU A 13 -22.61 -3.47 -13.26
C LEU A 13 -21.92 -4.66 -12.57
N GLN A 14 -22.45 -5.87 -12.72
CA GLN A 14 -21.77 -7.06 -12.17
C GLN A 14 -20.50 -7.41 -12.96
N HIS A 15 -20.45 -7.08 -14.26
CA HIS A 15 -19.25 -7.27 -15.07
C HIS A 15 -18.17 -6.21 -14.73
N LEU A 16 -18.54 -4.95 -14.59
CA LEU A 16 -17.64 -3.86 -14.22
C LEU A 16 -17.05 -4.06 -12.83
N SER A 17 -17.85 -4.52 -11.84
CA SER A 17 -17.35 -4.83 -10.50
C SER A 17 -16.40 -6.02 -10.48
N ARG A 18 -16.55 -7.02 -11.35
CA ARG A 18 -15.61 -8.14 -11.47
C ARG A 18 -14.30 -7.71 -12.12
N ILE A 19 -14.34 -6.89 -13.17
CA ILE A 19 -13.12 -6.37 -13.82
C ILE A 19 -12.36 -5.46 -12.87
N PHE A 20 -13.06 -4.61 -12.11
CA PHE A 20 -12.44 -3.75 -11.09
C PHE A 20 -11.82 -4.56 -9.94
N LEU A 21 -12.51 -5.60 -9.43
CA LEU A 21 -12.00 -6.45 -8.37
C LEU A 21 -10.78 -7.29 -8.81
N THR A 22 -10.77 -7.79 -10.05
CA THR A 22 -9.62 -8.58 -10.54
C THR A 22 -8.41 -7.70 -10.85
N SER A 23 -8.60 -6.49 -11.34
CA SER A 23 -7.50 -5.54 -11.57
C SER A 23 -6.87 -5.08 -10.27
N VAL A 24 -7.67 -4.70 -9.27
CA VAL A 24 -7.20 -4.29 -7.94
C VAL A 24 -6.51 -5.45 -7.20
N LEU A 25 -7.02 -6.69 -7.30
CA LEU A 25 -6.40 -7.86 -6.66
C LEU A 25 -5.04 -8.25 -7.28
N ILE A 26 -4.88 -8.12 -8.60
CA ILE A 26 -3.60 -8.42 -9.27
C ILE A 26 -2.57 -7.31 -8.97
N ILE A 27 -3.01 -6.05 -8.96
CA ILE A 27 -2.15 -4.89 -8.64
C ILE A 27 -1.69 -4.97 -7.18
N ALA A 28 -2.60 -5.27 -6.25
CA ALA A 28 -2.25 -5.48 -4.84
C ALA A 28 -1.31 -6.68 -4.61
N ALA A 29 -1.44 -7.76 -5.40
CA ALA A 29 -0.56 -8.92 -5.31
C ALA A 29 0.86 -8.62 -5.81
N VAL A 30 1.01 -7.80 -6.85
CA VAL A 30 2.33 -7.40 -7.37
C VAL A 30 3.03 -6.44 -6.39
N ALA A 31 2.31 -5.48 -5.82
CA ALA A 31 2.85 -4.58 -4.79
C ALA A 31 3.25 -5.33 -3.51
N ALA A 32 2.47 -6.34 -3.08
CA ALA A 32 2.78 -7.17 -1.91
C ALA A 32 4.03 -8.05 -2.11
N VAL A 33 4.28 -8.54 -3.32
CA VAL A 33 5.48 -9.35 -3.63
C VAL A 33 6.75 -8.51 -3.58
N PHE A 34 6.71 -7.24 -4.01
CA PHE A 34 7.87 -6.35 -3.95
C PHE A 34 8.13 -5.81 -2.54
N ALA A 35 7.10 -5.55 -1.74
CA ALA A 35 7.25 -5.13 -0.34
C ALA A 35 7.88 -6.22 0.55
N LEU A 36 7.65 -7.50 0.25
CA LEU A 36 8.26 -8.63 0.97
C LEU A 36 9.77 -8.82 0.68
N CYS A 37 10.30 -8.28 -0.42
CA CYS A 37 11.72 -8.44 -0.78
C CYS A 37 12.67 -7.44 -0.10
N ALA A 38 12.17 -6.28 0.35
CA ALA A 38 13.03 -5.21 0.89
C ALA A 38 13.39 -5.34 2.38
N CYS A 39 12.68 -6.18 3.14
CA CYS A 39 12.87 -6.34 4.60
C CYS A 39 13.57 -7.64 5.03
N VAL A 40 14.15 -8.44 4.10
CA VAL A 40 14.81 -9.73 4.41
C VAL A 40 16.34 -9.62 4.38
N SER A 41 16.93 -8.61 4.97
CA SER A 41 18.36 -8.63 5.29
C SER A 41 18.51 -8.29 6.78
N ASP A 42 18.68 -9.31 7.58
CA ASP A 42 19.20 -9.42 8.94
C ASP A 42 18.27 -10.15 9.93
N ILE A 43 18.04 -11.43 9.64
CA ILE A 43 17.75 -12.37 10.73
C ILE A 43 18.78 -13.49 10.63
N GLY A 44 19.86 -13.35 11.40
CA GLY A 44 20.84 -14.39 11.63
C GLY A 44 20.19 -15.57 12.36
N THR A 45 20.03 -16.69 11.66
CA THR A 45 19.62 -17.96 12.25
C THR A 45 20.79 -18.58 13.00
N ALA A 46 20.78 -18.53 14.32
CA ALA A 46 21.61 -19.39 15.13
C ALA A 46 20.95 -20.80 15.22
N PRO A 47 21.70 -21.89 15.04
CA PRO A 47 21.14 -23.23 15.12
C PRO A 47 20.82 -23.64 16.55
N ILE A 48 19.61 -24.12 16.78
CA ILE A 48 19.19 -24.73 18.05
C ILE A 48 19.81 -26.11 18.15
N SER A 49 20.69 -26.30 19.13
CA SER A 49 21.24 -27.62 19.48
C SER A 49 20.26 -28.37 20.41
N PRO A 50 20.04 -29.67 20.25
CA PRO A 50 19.12 -30.41 21.10
C PRO A 50 19.72 -30.63 22.49
N ALA A 51 18.89 -30.48 23.52
CA ALA A 51 19.24 -30.67 24.91
C ALA A 51 19.53 -32.16 25.22
N PRO A 52 20.50 -32.46 26.07
CA PRO A 52 20.76 -33.82 26.52
C PRO A 52 19.79 -34.22 27.63
N THR A 53 19.15 -35.39 27.43
CA THR A 53 18.40 -36.10 28.49
C THR A 53 19.37 -36.72 29.49
N GLY A 54 19.48 -36.16 30.64
CA GLY A 54 20.21 -36.72 31.77
C GLY A 54 19.45 -36.55 33.08
N ASN A 55 19.01 -37.63 33.66
CA ASN A 55 18.35 -37.71 34.96
C ASN A 55 19.39 -37.43 36.04
N ILE A 56 19.32 -36.26 36.71
CA ILE A 56 20.18 -35.96 37.85
C ILE A 56 19.28 -35.67 39.04
N GLY A 57 19.47 -36.45 40.11
CA GLY A 57 18.80 -36.27 41.38
C GLY A 57 19.07 -34.89 41.96
N ILE A 58 18.00 -34.18 42.29
CA ILE A 58 18.05 -32.82 42.83
C ILE A 58 18.18 -32.96 44.35
N GLU A 59 19.39 -32.78 44.88
CA GLU A 59 19.55 -32.25 46.26
C GLU A 59 19.24 -30.75 46.17
N THR A 60 18.26 -30.29 46.92
CA THR A 60 17.89 -28.87 47.05
C THR A 60 18.91 -28.18 47.92
N PRO A 61 19.73 -27.26 47.44
CA PRO A 61 20.45 -26.35 48.33
C PRO A 61 19.44 -25.32 48.87
N ASP A 62 19.46 -25.10 50.17
CA ASP A 62 18.83 -23.92 50.79
C ASP A 62 19.53 -22.66 50.26
N VAL A 63 18.98 -22.08 49.21
CA VAL A 63 19.38 -20.78 48.69
C VAL A 63 18.42 -19.75 49.29
N GLU A 64 18.93 -18.86 50.12
CA GLU A 64 18.18 -17.70 50.60
C GLU A 64 17.68 -16.86 49.41
N PRO A 65 16.47 -16.25 49.45
CA PRO A 65 15.80 -15.64 48.31
C PRO A 65 16.34 -14.26 47.88
N THR A 66 17.64 -13.95 48.16
CA THR A 66 18.18 -12.59 48.02
C THR A 66 18.99 -12.31 46.74
N ASP A 67 19.25 -13.30 45.88
CA ASP A 67 20.19 -13.13 44.74
C ASP A 67 19.57 -13.30 43.34
N ILE A 68 18.26 -13.18 43.20
CA ILE A 68 17.69 -13.06 41.86
C ILE A 68 17.94 -11.63 41.36
N PRO A 69 18.66 -11.43 40.25
CA PRO A 69 18.84 -10.09 39.71
C PRO A 69 17.49 -9.40 39.52
N TYR A 70 17.37 -8.13 39.89
CA TYR A 70 16.14 -7.33 39.86
C TYR A 70 15.41 -7.44 38.50
N GLU A 71 16.15 -7.53 37.39
CA GLU A 71 15.60 -7.70 36.05
C GLU A 71 14.87 -9.04 35.86
N ILE A 72 15.34 -10.13 36.48
CA ILE A 72 14.68 -11.44 36.43
C ILE A 72 13.43 -11.45 37.30
N SER A 73 13.45 -10.77 38.44
CA SER A 73 12.31 -10.69 39.36
C SER A 73 11.12 -9.94 38.72
N ALA A 74 11.37 -8.88 37.96
CA ALA A 74 10.33 -8.08 37.31
C ALA A 74 9.56 -8.86 36.24
N THR A 75 10.18 -9.82 35.52
CA THR A 75 9.51 -10.60 34.47
C THR A 75 8.48 -11.62 35.03
N TYR A 76 8.59 -12.00 36.29
CA TYR A 76 7.64 -12.88 37.01
C TYR A 76 6.54 -12.11 37.74
N GLU A 77 6.47 -10.79 37.61
CA GLU A 77 5.37 -9.98 38.16
C GLU A 77 4.09 -10.23 37.38
N LEU A 78 2.97 -10.45 38.10
CA LEU A 78 1.66 -10.62 37.48
C LEU A 78 1.22 -9.31 36.85
N TYR A 79 0.80 -9.38 35.61
CA TYR A 79 0.20 -8.28 34.89
C TYR A 79 -1.31 -8.40 34.90
N TYR A 80 -2.01 -7.32 35.24
CA TYR A 80 -3.46 -7.25 35.26
C TYR A 80 -3.91 -6.14 34.34
N PHE A 81 -4.76 -6.48 33.39
CA PHE A 81 -5.43 -5.49 32.55
C PHE A 81 -6.59 -4.82 33.31
N GLU A 82 -6.67 -3.51 33.25
CA GLU A 82 -7.82 -2.75 33.72
C GLU A 82 -8.91 -2.72 32.63
N ASN A 83 -8.51 -2.62 31.34
CA ASN A 83 -9.40 -2.66 30.19
C ASN A 83 -9.71 -4.10 29.78
N ARG A 84 -10.86 -4.62 30.21
CA ARG A 84 -11.29 -5.99 29.90
C ARG A 84 -11.42 -6.27 28.42
N ARG A 85 -11.77 -5.26 27.61
CA ARG A 85 -11.91 -5.46 26.17
C ARG A 85 -10.56 -5.63 25.51
N LEU A 86 -9.59 -4.82 25.89
CA LEU A 86 -8.22 -4.97 25.43
C LEU A 86 -7.64 -6.31 25.88
N GLU A 87 -7.82 -6.69 27.15
CA GLU A 87 -7.38 -8.00 27.66
C GLU A 87 -7.94 -9.14 26.82
N GLN A 88 -9.27 -9.14 26.55
CA GLN A 88 -9.90 -10.18 25.78
C GLN A 88 -9.25 -10.31 24.39
N CYS A 89 -9.10 -9.20 23.67
CA CYS A 89 -8.50 -9.22 22.32
C CYS A 89 -7.04 -9.68 22.35
N VAL A 90 -6.25 -9.23 23.31
CA VAL A 90 -4.86 -9.68 23.47
C VAL A 90 -4.81 -11.19 23.73
N ARG A 91 -5.67 -11.70 24.60
CA ARG A 91 -5.72 -13.13 24.92
C ARG A 91 -6.14 -13.96 23.70
N GLU A 92 -7.15 -13.52 22.97
CA GLU A 92 -7.63 -14.19 21.76
C GLU A 92 -6.54 -14.23 20.69
N GLN A 93 -5.85 -13.11 20.48
CA GLN A 93 -4.79 -12.99 19.48
C GLN A 93 -3.56 -13.84 19.81
N LEU A 94 -3.17 -13.91 21.09
CA LEU A 94 -1.96 -14.58 21.52
C LEU A 94 -2.24 -15.99 22.08
N PHE A 95 -3.49 -16.45 22.07
CA PHE A 95 -3.91 -17.73 22.63
C PHE A 95 -3.51 -17.91 24.10
N TRP A 96 -3.56 -16.80 24.88
CA TRP A 96 -3.16 -16.81 26.28
C TRP A 96 -4.27 -17.26 27.20
N GLU A 97 -3.98 -18.30 27.99
CA GLU A 97 -4.84 -18.82 29.05
C GLU A 97 -4.21 -18.61 30.43
N GLY A 98 -5.04 -18.43 31.46
CA GLY A 98 -4.59 -18.33 32.83
C GLY A 98 -3.98 -16.95 33.20
N LYS A 99 -2.95 -16.96 34.04
CA LYS A 99 -2.26 -15.76 34.51
C LYS A 99 -1.31 -15.22 33.46
N ILE A 100 -1.23 -13.89 33.36
CA ILE A 100 -0.29 -13.19 32.48
C ILE A 100 0.79 -12.58 33.37
N PHE A 101 2.02 -12.69 32.97
CA PHE A 101 3.15 -12.07 33.64
C PHE A 101 3.68 -10.89 32.78
N LEU A 102 4.36 -9.95 33.43
CA LEU A 102 4.98 -8.83 32.71
C LEU A 102 5.97 -9.32 31.64
N GLY A 103 6.65 -10.44 31.90
CA GLY A 103 7.53 -11.08 30.92
C GLY A 103 6.79 -11.52 29.65
N ASP A 104 5.53 -11.99 29.77
CA ASP A 104 4.71 -12.35 28.61
C ASP A 104 4.41 -11.10 27.78
N ILE A 105 3.98 -9.99 28.43
CA ILE A 105 3.73 -8.70 27.78
C ILE A 105 4.99 -8.21 27.05
N LEU A 106 6.15 -8.27 27.69
CA LEU A 106 7.42 -7.83 27.12
C LEU A 106 7.95 -8.75 26.01
N SER A 107 7.44 -9.98 25.90
CA SER A 107 7.81 -10.90 24.83
C SER A 107 7.09 -10.60 23.49
N VAL A 108 6.00 -9.83 23.54
CA VAL A 108 5.17 -9.54 22.37
C VAL A 108 5.87 -8.54 21.45
N THR A 109 6.08 -8.93 20.21
CA THR A 109 6.65 -8.08 19.15
C THR A 109 5.66 -7.73 18.06
N LYS A 110 4.56 -8.47 17.94
CA LYS A 110 3.51 -8.25 16.95
C LYS A 110 2.15 -8.41 17.59
N LEU A 111 1.22 -7.51 17.29
CA LEU A 111 -0.13 -7.52 17.83
C LEU A 111 -1.11 -6.98 16.79
N ASP A 112 -2.09 -7.80 16.43
CA ASP A 112 -3.22 -7.40 15.61
C ASP A 112 -4.46 -7.25 16.51
N LEU A 113 -4.88 -6.03 16.71
CA LEU A 113 -6.06 -5.67 17.49
C LEU A 113 -7.14 -5.04 16.61
N SER A 114 -7.09 -5.29 15.30
CA SER A 114 -8.10 -4.79 14.38
C SER A 114 -9.50 -5.31 14.72
N HIS A 115 -10.52 -4.50 14.48
CA HIS A 115 -11.94 -4.86 14.74
C HIS A 115 -12.27 -5.29 16.18
N CYS A 116 -11.43 -4.95 17.14
CA CYS A 116 -11.63 -5.33 18.53
C CYS A 116 -12.64 -4.47 19.29
N GLY A 117 -13.14 -3.38 18.72
CA GLY A 117 -14.04 -2.44 19.40
C GLY A 117 -13.38 -1.74 20.60
N ILE A 118 -12.06 -1.50 20.49
CA ILE A 118 -11.25 -0.84 21.52
C ILE A 118 -11.42 0.68 21.40
N ASN A 119 -11.59 1.35 22.53
CA ASN A 119 -11.64 2.81 22.60
C ASN A 119 -10.51 3.42 23.45
N ASP A 120 -9.89 2.62 24.31
CA ASP A 120 -8.77 3.00 25.16
C ASP A 120 -7.61 2.03 24.98
N ILE A 121 -6.43 2.55 24.65
CA ILE A 121 -5.20 1.81 24.40
C ILE A 121 -4.10 2.18 25.40
N SER A 122 -4.43 2.79 26.53
CA SER A 122 -3.46 3.25 27.54
C SER A 122 -2.50 2.14 27.98
N GLU A 123 -3.00 0.92 28.14
CA GLU A 123 -2.22 -0.24 28.60
C GLU A 123 -1.30 -0.81 27.51
N LEU A 124 -1.46 -0.45 26.23
CA LEU A 124 -0.48 -0.81 25.20
C LEU A 124 0.91 -0.21 25.51
N ALA A 125 0.98 0.84 26.31
CA ALA A 125 2.23 1.42 26.78
C ALA A 125 3.14 0.40 27.53
N ALA A 126 2.60 -0.71 28.02
CA ALA A 126 3.37 -1.79 28.64
C ALA A 126 4.11 -2.67 27.62
N PHE A 127 3.64 -2.75 26.39
CA PHE A 127 4.20 -3.62 25.33
C PHE A 127 5.46 -3.01 24.70
N LYS A 128 6.48 -2.74 25.49
CA LYS A 128 7.70 -1.98 25.09
C LYS A 128 8.48 -2.58 23.91
N ASN A 129 8.27 -3.84 23.60
CA ASN A 129 8.98 -4.56 22.55
C ASN A 129 8.15 -4.73 21.25
N LEU A 130 6.96 -4.12 21.16
CA LEU A 130 6.18 -4.14 19.93
C LEU A 130 6.96 -3.53 18.76
N VAL A 131 6.95 -4.27 17.66
CA VAL A 131 7.53 -3.91 16.36
C VAL A 131 6.42 -3.69 15.33
N GLU A 132 5.34 -4.46 15.43
CA GLU A 132 4.18 -4.37 14.53
C GLU A 132 2.90 -4.25 15.36
N LEU A 133 2.05 -3.29 15.00
CA LEU A 133 0.75 -3.06 15.63
C LEU A 133 -0.29 -2.70 14.58
N ASP A 134 -1.41 -3.42 14.61
CA ASP A 134 -2.63 -3.06 13.87
C ASP A 134 -3.74 -2.71 14.86
N LEU A 135 -4.28 -1.51 14.76
CA LEU A 135 -5.42 -1.00 15.54
C LEU A 135 -6.61 -0.63 14.64
N SER A 136 -6.61 -1.06 13.39
CA SER A 136 -7.63 -0.68 12.40
C SER A 136 -9.05 -1.00 12.87
N PHE A 137 -10.00 -0.19 12.42
CA PHE A 137 -11.45 -0.39 12.69
C PHE A 137 -11.78 -0.40 14.19
N ASN A 138 -11.12 0.44 14.97
CA ASN A 138 -11.39 0.70 16.36
C ASN A 138 -11.84 2.17 16.59
N THR A 139 -12.42 2.45 17.74
CA THR A 139 -12.87 3.80 18.10
C THR A 139 -11.94 4.44 19.14
N VAL A 140 -10.63 4.32 18.90
CA VAL A 140 -9.58 4.83 19.79
C VAL A 140 -9.70 6.34 19.96
N GLN A 141 -9.73 6.81 21.21
CA GLN A 141 -9.89 8.23 21.54
C GLN A 141 -8.57 8.98 21.56
N SER A 142 -7.49 8.34 21.96
CA SER A 142 -6.15 8.93 22.02
C SER A 142 -5.09 7.95 21.55
N LEU A 143 -4.18 8.42 20.68
CA LEU A 143 -3.01 7.68 20.21
C LEU A 143 -1.75 8.00 21.04
N GLU A 144 -1.85 8.86 22.07
CA GLU A 144 -0.73 9.24 22.93
C GLU A 144 0.01 8.04 23.53
N PRO A 145 -0.65 6.95 23.98
CA PRO A 145 0.05 5.78 24.54
C PRO A 145 1.06 5.15 23.57
N LEU A 146 0.89 5.31 22.26
CA LEU A 146 1.84 4.82 21.25
C LEU A 146 3.21 5.46 21.37
N THR A 147 3.32 6.65 21.97
CA THR A 147 4.60 7.33 22.23
C THR A 147 5.58 6.47 23.02
N GLN A 148 5.07 5.48 23.76
CA GLN A 148 5.86 4.58 24.57
C GLN A 148 6.46 3.39 23.80
N LEU A 149 5.98 3.13 22.57
CA LEU A 149 6.34 1.98 21.73
C LEU A 149 7.55 2.30 20.85
N LYS A 150 8.71 2.57 21.45
CA LYS A 150 9.90 3.08 20.76
C LYS A 150 10.52 2.12 19.71
N LYS A 151 10.14 0.83 19.73
CA LYS A 151 10.62 -0.18 18.79
C LYS A 151 9.65 -0.40 17.61
N LEU A 152 8.54 0.34 17.59
CA LEU A 152 7.52 0.18 16.56
C LEU A 152 8.08 0.57 15.18
N LYS A 153 7.97 -0.37 14.24
CA LYS A 153 8.39 -0.21 12.84
C LYS A 153 7.20 -0.17 11.89
N ARG A 154 6.14 -0.94 12.17
CA ARG A 154 4.92 -0.98 11.36
C ARG A 154 3.70 -0.66 12.21
N LEU A 155 2.92 0.30 11.76
CA LEU A 155 1.70 0.76 12.43
C LEU A 155 0.58 0.89 11.42
N THR A 156 -0.53 0.21 11.69
CA THR A 156 -1.75 0.29 10.90
C THR A 156 -2.89 0.84 11.75
N LEU A 157 -3.50 1.94 11.31
CA LEU A 157 -4.55 2.68 12.00
C LEU A 157 -5.76 2.95 11.07
N ASN A 158 -6.02 2.07 10.11
CA ASN A 158 -7.07 2.30 9.11
C ASN A 158 -8.45 2.40 9.77
N ASN A 159 -9.23 3.40 9.36
CA ASN A 159 -10.57 3.63 9.90
C ASN A 159 -10.56 3.81 11.44
N VAL A 160 -9.58 4.57 11.95
CA VAL A 160 -9.51 4.99 13.36
C VAL A 160 -9.96 6.45 13.46
N SER A 161 -10.81 6.76 14.44
CA SER A 161 -11.42 8.10 14.58
C SER A 161 -10.51 9.15 15.22
N ALA A 162 -9.27 8.80 15.58
CA ALA A 162 -8.32 9.74 16.19
C ALA A 162 -7.84 10.77 15.16
N SER A 163 -7.74 12.02 15.59
CA SER A 163 -7.29 13.15 14.75
C SER A 163 -5.90 13.70 15.14
N ASP A 164 -5.35 13.29 16.29
CA ASP A 164 -4.04 13.75 16.75
C ASP A 164 -2.96 12.72 16.41
N PHE A 165 -2.11 13.06 15.46
CA PHE A 165 -0.96 12.25 15.01
C PHE A 165 0.39 12.79 15.52
N THR A 166 0.42 13.67 16.52
CA THR A 166 1.66 14.26 17.07
C THR A 166 2.58 13.23 17.70
N PHE A 167 2.05 12.06 18.11
CA PHE A 167 2.81 10.92 18.61
C PHE A 167 3.88 10.42 17.62
N LEU A 168 3.71 10.64 16.31
CA LEU A 168 4.66 10.23 15.27
C LEU A 168 6.07 10.77 15.50
N SER A 169 6.18 11.98 16.07
CA SER A 169 7.48 12.59 16.43
C SER A 169 8.29 11.76 17.45
N GLN A 170 7.65 10.82 18.14
CA GLN A 170 8.26 9.99 19.16
C GLN A 170 8.65 8.59 18.65
N LEU A 171 8.25 8.22 17.43
CA LEU A 171 8.46 6.89 16.85
C LEU A 171 9.57 6.89 15.79
N SER A 172 10.81 7.12 16.21
CA SER A 172 11.96 7.27 15.32
C SER A 172 12.34 6.03 14.49
N GLN A 173 11.79 4.86 14.81
CA GLN A 173 12.02 3.61 14.09
C GLN A 173 10.85 3.25 13.14
N LEU A 174 9.78 4.06 13.11
CA LEU A 174 8.62 3.78 12.29
C LEU A 174 8.98 3.93 10.82
N CYS A 175 8.89 2.82 10.06
CA CYS A 175 9.19 2.78 8.63
C CYS A 175 7.95 2.52 7.77
N GLU A 176 6.88 1.98 8.33
CA GLU A 176 5.62 1.75 7.62
C GLU A 176 4.43 2.29 8.43
N LEU A 177 3.64 3.14 7.81
CA LEU A 177 2.43 3.73 8.41
C LEU A 177 1.28 3.67 7.42
N SER A 178 0.16 3.08 7.86
CA SER A 178 -1.10 3.13 7.13
C SER A 178 -2.19 3.79 7.99
N VAL A 179 -2.80 4.84 7.45
CA VAL A 179 -3.85 5.65 8.10
C VAL A 179 -5.01 5.91 7.11
N ARG A 180 -5.47 4.84 6.47
CA ARG A 180 -6.55 4.92 5.48
C ARG A 180 -7.87 5.26 6.13
N GLN A 181 -8.68 6.10 5.45
CA GLN A 181 -10.04 6.42 5.87
C GLN A 181 -10.14 6.96 7.32
N CYS A 182 -9.18 7.79 7.71
CA CYS A 182 -9.13 8.43 9.04
C CYS A 182 -9.63 9.88 9.04
N ALA A 183 -10.25 10.35 7.94
CA ALA A 183 -10.71 11.73 7.75
C ALA A 183 -9.60 12.79 7.94
N ILE A 184 -8.35 12.44 7.60
CA ILE A 184 -7.19 13.33 7.70
C ILE A 184 -7.30 14.42 6.64
N THR A 185 -7.07 15.68 7.06
CA THR A 185 -6.98 16.86 6.18
C THR A 185 -5.62 17.53 6.26
N ASP A 186 -4.90 17.38 7.37
CA ASP A 186 -3.62 18.02 7.65
C ASP A 186 -2.52 16.99 7.91
N LEU A 187 -1.47 17.02 7.09
CA LEU A 187 -0.30 16.16 7.22
C LEU A 187 0.84 16.77 8.04
N THR A 188 0.66 17.94 8.66
CA THR A 188 1.71 18.59 9.47
C THR A 188 2.35 17.67 10.50
N PRO A 189 1.60 16.82 11.25
CA PRO A 189 2.19 15.90 12.22
C PRO A 189 3.10 14.83 11.59
N PHE A 190 2.91 14.52 10.31
CA PHE A 190 3.68 13.50 9.59
C PHE A 190 5.09 13.98 9.21
N SER A 191 5.33 15.29 9.18
CA SER A 191 6.62 15.89 8.79
C SER A 191 7.81 15.42 9.65
N SER A 192 7.55 14.97 10.88
CA SER A 192 8.56 14.45 11.80
C SER A 192 8.92 12.98 11.58
N ALA A 193 8.14 12.25 10.80
CA ALA A 193 8.30 10.81 10.58
C ALA A 193 9.31 10.49 9.48
N VAL A 194 10.53 11.05 9.57
CA VAL A 194 11.56 11.03 8.52
C VAL A 194 12.11 9.64 8.18
N SER A 195 11.84 8.63 9.00
CA SER A 195 12.26 7.24 8.78
C SER A 195 11.26 6.44 7.94
N LEU A 196 10.11 7.04 7.57
CA LEU A 196 9.09 6.36 6.79
C LEU A 196 9.60 5.98 5.40
N GLN A 197 9.42 4.72 5.07
CA GLN A 197 9.65 4.12 3.75
C GLN A 197 8.32 3.84 3.03
N THR A 198 7.27 3.54 3.79
CA THR A 198 5.92 3.33 3.24
C THR A 198 4.92 4.20 4.01
N LEU A 199 4.15 4.98 3.27
CA LEU A 199 3.07 5.79 3.80
C LEU A 199 1.81 5.56 2.97
N ASP A 200 0.73 5.16 3.65
CA ASP A 200 -0.60 5.02 3.04
C ASP A 200 -1.59 5.95 3.75
N ILE A 201 -1.98 6.99 3.03
CA ILE A 201 -2.97 8.01 3.44
C ILE A 201 -4.24 7.95 2.58
N SER A 202 -4.49 6.82 1.91
CA SER A 202 -5.62 6.70 0.98
C SER A 202 -6.98 6.87 1.66
N GLY A 203 -7.96 7.41 0.93
CA GLY A 203 -9.33 7.58 1.41
C GLY A 203 -9.49 8.65 2.48
N ASN A 204 -8.66 9.68 2.47
CA ASN A 204 -8.73 10.83 3.36
C ASN A 204 -9.23 12.08 2.62
N ALA A 205 -9.02 13.26 3.17
CA ALA A 205 -9.37 14.55 2.55
C ALA A 205 -8.13 15.48 2.46
N VAL A 206 -6.98 14.88 2.15
CA VAL A 206 -5.70 15.58 2.01
C VAL A 206 -5.68 16.32 0.68
N SER A 207 -5.28 17.61 0.72
CA SER A 207 -5.05 18.43 -0.48
C SER A 207 -3.62 18.98 -0.56
N ASP A 208 -2.90 19.04 0.56
CA ASP A 208 -1.54 19.59 0.64
C ASP A 208 -0.54 18.49 1.07
N LEU A 209 0.41 18.16 0.17
CA LEU A 209 1.50 17.25 0.42
C LEU A 209 2.78 17.92 0.96
N SER A 210 2.79 19.25 1.14
CA SER A 210 3.99 20.00 1.58
C SER A 210 4.59 19.46 2.88
N PRO A 211 3.80 19.00 3.89
CA PRO A 211 4.38 18.49 5.13
C PRO A 211 5.23 17.23 4.95
N ILE A 212 4.97 16.41 3.92
CA ILE A 212 5.73 15.18 3.68
C ILE A 212 6.89 15.36 2.70
N SER A 213 7.14 16.58 2.20
CA SER A 213 8.20 16.88 1.22
C SER A 213 9.62 16.56 1.71
N ALA A 214 9.83 16.46 3.02
CA ALA A 214 11.12 16.12 3.63
C ALA A 214 11.31 14.62 3.89
N LEU A 215 10.32 13.77 3.61
CA LEU A 215 10.38 12.33 3.85
C LEU A 215 11.18 11.61 2.75
N SER A 216 12.46 11.96 2.61
CA SER A 216 13.33 11.51 1.53
C SER A 216 13.60 10.00 1.47
N GLN A 217 13.23 9.26 2.51
CA GLN A 217 13.34 7.79 2.56
C GLN A 217 12.09 7.07 2.05
N LEU A 218 11.03 7.81 1.64
CA LEU A 218 9.83 7.19 1.08
C LEU A 218 10.16 6.44 -0.22
N ILE A 219 9.78 5.16 -0.21
CA ILE A 219 9.84 4.22 -1.33
C ILE A 219 8.43 4.03 -1.89
N ASN A 220 7.43 3.94 -1.01
CA ASN A 220 6.04 3.72 -1.39
C ASN A 220 5.14 4.82 -0.81
N LEU A 221 4.41 5.50 -1.66
CA LEU A 221 3.37 6.46 -1.28
C LEU A 221 2.05 6.07 -1.93
N TYR A 222 1.05 5.78 -1.08
CA TYR A 222 -0.34 5.55 -1.48
C TYR A 222 -1.18 6.70 -0.95
N ALA A 223 -1.76 7.47 -1.85
CA ALA A 223 -2.58 8.64 -1.52
C ALA A 223 -3.87 8.69 -2.37
N ASP A 224 -4.43 7.50 -2.64
CA ASP A 224 -5.64 7.35 -3.44
C ASP A 224 -6.85 8.00 -2.78
N SER A 225 -7.81 8.48 -3.59
CA SER A 225 -9.09 9.01 -3.10
C SER A 225 -8.88 10.11 -2.05
N ASN A 226 -8.17 11.14 -2.44
CA ASN A 226 -7.95 12.37 -1.71
C ASN A 226 -8.39 13.58 -2.56
N ALA A 227 -7.98 14.80 -2.22
CA ALA A 227 -8.24 16.05 -2.97
C ALA A 227 -6.92 16.70 -3.43
N ILE A 228 -5.94 15.89 -3.84
CA ILE A 228 -4.61 16.34 -4.22
C ILE A 228 -4.65 16.86 -5.66
N SER A 229 -4.12 18.09 -5.87
CA SER A 229 -3.98 18.69 -7.20
C SER A 229 -2.54 19.11 -7.51
N ASP A 230 -1.75 19.48 -6.49
CA ASP A 230 -0.35 19.89 -6.63
C ASP A 230 0.61 18.79 -6.20
N LEU A 231 1.44 18.35 -7.14
CA LEU A 231 2.48 17.32 -6.92
C LEU A 231 3.87 17.93 -6.67
N SER A 232 4.02 19.26 -6.69
CA SER A 232 5.31 19.92 -6.49
C SER A 232 6.01 19.52 -5.18
N PRO A 233 5.29 19.30 -4.05
CA PRO A 233 5.93 18.90 -2.80
C PRO A 233 6.68 17.57 -2.85
N ILE A 234 6.25 16.63 -3.69
CA ILE A 234 6.88 15.29 -3.78
C ILE A 234 7.99 15.21 -4.84
N SER A 235 8.26 16.29 -5.57
CA SER A 235 9.27 16.32 -6.66
C SER A 235 10.69 15.88 -6.24
N ASN A 236 11.02 16.03 -4.96
CA ASN A 236 12.34 15.67 -4.41
C ASN A 236 12.38 14.29 -3.75
N LEU A 237 11.26 13.55 -3.71
CA LEU A 237 11.21 12.20 -3.14
C LEU A 237 11.74 11.18 -4.15
N SER A 238 13.02 11.33 -4.54
CA SER A 238 13.65 10.59 -5.63
C SER A 238 13.77 9.07 -5.39
N SER A 239 13.60 8.62 -4.15
CA SER A 239 13.60 7.19 -3.79
C SER A 239 12.25 6.50 -4.03
N LEU A 240 11.22 7.23 -4.52
CA LEU A 240 9.92 6.63 -4.77
C LEU A 240 9.99 5.62 -5.92
N GLU A 241 9.61 4.39 -5.61
CA GLU A 241 9.43 3.28 -6.54
C GLU A 241 7.95 3.02 -6.83
N THR A 242 7.08 3.26 -5.85
CA THR A 242 5.63 3.11 -5.95
C THR A 242 4.94 4.43 -5.62
N LEU A 243 4.10 4.90 -6.55
CA LEU A 243 3.26 6.08 -6.35
C LEU A 243 1.84 5.77 -6.83
N SER A 244 0.88 5.80 -5.91
CA SER A 244 -0.55 5.65 -6.21
C SER A 244 -1.29 6.92 -5.80
N LEU A 245 -1.96 7.52 -6.78
CA LEU A 245 -2.70 8.78 -6.68
C LEU A 245 -4.08 8.67 -7.36
N HIS A 246 -4.63 7.43 -7.39
CA HIS A 246 -5.95 7.19 -7.97
C HIS A 246 -7.03 8.09 -7.33
N GLY A 247 -7.93 8.65 -8.16
CA GLY A 247 -9.10 9.37 -7.65
C GLY A 247 -8.74 10.65 -6.89
N ASN A 248 -7.94 11.51 -7.50
CA ASN A 248 -7.57 12.83 -7.02
C ASN A 248 -8.00 13.93 -8.02
N ASP A 249 -7.57 15.16 -7.81
CA ASP A 249 -7.89 16.34 -8.64
C ASP A 249 -6.68 16.79 -9.49
N ILE A 250 -5.82 15.84 -9.93
CA ILE A 250 -4.55 16.13 -10.61
C ILE A 250 -4.82 16.47 -12.08
N THR A 251 -4.28 17.61 -12.53
CA THR A 251 -4.33 18.02 -13.94
C THR A 251 -2.95 18.06 -14.58
N ALA A 252 -1.87 18.24 -13.79
CA ALA A 252 -0.51 18.42 -14.26
C ALA A 252 0.46 17.42 -13.60
N VAL A 253 1.25 16.72 -14.43
CA VAL A 253 2.20 15.68 -13.99
C VAL A 253 3.65 16.06 -14.23
N GLY A 254 3.94 17.32 -14.54
CA GLY A 254 5.30 17.81 -14.89
C GLY A 254 6.36 17.49 -13.85
N THR A 255 6.01 17.58 -12.58
CA THR A 255 6.90 17.34 -11.44
C THR A 255 7.31 15.89 -11.30
N LEU A 256 6.52 14.94 -11.78
CA LEU A 256 6.83 13.51 -11.70
C LEU A 256 8.01 13.09 -12.58
N SER A 257 8.41 13.91 -13.55
CA SER A 257 9.57 13.64 -14.41
C SER A 257 10.90 13.48 -13.66
N SER A 258 10.99 14.01 -12.44
CA SER A 258 12.17 13.87 -11.55
C SER A 258 12.22 12.54 -10.80
N LEU A 259 11.10 11.82 -10.69
CA LEU A 259 10.97 10.56 -9.93
C LEU A 259 11.39 9.38 -10.80
N THR A 260 12.66 9.30 -11.16
CA THR A 260 13.19 8.36 -12.16
C THR A 260 13.19 6.90 -11.72
N ASP A 261 13.08 6.63 -10.43
CA ASP A 261 13.09 5.29 -9.86
C ASP A 261 11.68 4.65 -9.77
N LEU A 262 10.64 5.35 -10.27
CA LEU A 262 9.29 4.81 -10.29
C LEU A 262 9.18 3.55 -11.16
N HIS A 263 8.65 2.48 -10.53
CA HIS A 263 8.31 1.20 -11.14
C HIS A 263 6.80 1.03 -11.30
N TYR A 264 6.04 1.54 -10.35
CA TYR A 264 4.58 1.54 -10.33
C TYR A 264 4.06 2.97 -10.23
N LEU A 265 3.19 3.37 -11.17
CA LEU A 265 2.53 4.67 -11.16
C LEU A 265 1.05 4.49 -11.50
N ASP A 266 0.19 4.84 -10.55
CA ASP A 266 -1.25 4.92 -10.74
C ASP A 266 -1.71 6.39 -10.63
N LEU A 267 -2.22 6.91 -11.71
CA LEU A 267 -2.79 8.26 -11.86
C LEU A 267 -4.24 8.18 -12.35
N SER A 268 -4.86 7.01 -12.24
CA SER A 268 -6.22 6.81 -12.73
C SER A 268 -7.25 7.67 -11.98
N GLY A 269 -8.36 7.99 -12.65
CA GLY A 269 -9.43 8.78 -12.02
C GLY A 269 -9.02 10.20 -11.64
N ASN A 270 -8.28 10.87 -12.52
CA ASN A 270 -7.87 12.27 -12.38
C ASN A 270 -8.34 13.08 -13.62
N ASP A 271 -7.89 14.33 -13.76
CA ASP A 271 -8.23 15.23 -14.87
C ASP A 271 -7.01 15.54 -15.76
N ILE A 272 -6.12 14.55 -15.97
CA ILE A 272 -4.86 14.71 -16.69
C ILE A 272 -5.14 14.75 -18.21
N GLY A 273 -4.69 15.82 -18.88
CA GLY A 273 -4.76 15.95 -20.35
C GLY A 273 -3.41 15.68 -21.03
N ASP A 274 -2.30 16.08 -20.42
CA ASP A 274 -0.94 15.96 -20.97
C ASP A 274 -0.07 15.02 -20.14
N ILE A 275 0.36 13.91 -20.76
CA ILE A 275 1.25 12.90 -20.17
C ILE A 275 2.68 12.95 -20.71
N ASN A 276 3.00 13.88 -21.61
CA ASN A 276 4.35 14.00 -22.18
C ASN A 276 5.46 14.08 -21.10
N PRO A 277 5.23 14.78 -19.95
CA PRO A 277 6.24 14.88 -18.90
C PRO A 277 6.63 13.55 -18.24
N ILE A 278 5.75 12.55 -18.19
CA ILE A 278 6.06 11.25 -17.57
C ILE A 278 6.57 10.21 -18.58
N CYS A 279 6.47 10.47 -19.88
CA CYS A 279 6.97 9.58 -20.91
C CYS A 279 8.47 9.25 -20.81
N PRO A 280 9.36 10.13 -20.30
CA PRO A 280 10.78 9.83 -20.08
C PRO A 280 11.08 8.83 -18.95
N LEU A 281 10.13 8.48 -18.09
CA LEU A 281 10.34 7.53 -16.98
C LEU A 281 10.67 6.14 -17.52
N LYS A 282 11.90 5.66 -17.24
CA LYS A 282 12.49 4.47 -17.89
C LYS A 282 12.13 3.16 -17.16
N ASN A 283 11.92 3.26 -15.85
CA ASN A 283 11.86 2.12 -14.95
C ASN A 283 10.42 1.62 -14.70
N LEU A 284 9.41 2.27 -15.30
CA LEU A 284 8.02 1.87 -15.11
C LEU A 284 7.77 0.45 -15.63
N HIS A 285 7.15 -0.37 -14.79
CA HIS A 285 6.64 -1.69 -15.11
C HIS A 285 5.11 -1.70 -15.22
N THR A 286 4.45 -0.86 -14.42
CA THR A 286 3.00 -0.68 -14.43
C THR A 286 2.67 0.80 -14.47
N LEU A 287 1.79 1.17 -15.40
CA LEU A 287 1.27 2.53 -15.56
C LEU A 287 -0.25 2.46 -15.75
N ASP A 288 -0.99 3.03 -14.79
CA ASP A 288 -2.43 3.24 -14.91
C ASP A 288 -2.74 4.72 -15.08
N LEU A 289 -3.35 5.05 -16.21
CA LEU A 289 -3.80 6.39 -16.61
C LEU A 289 -5.29 6.39 -16.97
N SER A 290 -6.02 5.34 -16.56
CA SER A 290 -7.44 5.22 -16.89
C SER A 290 -8.28 6.34 -16.25
N PHE A 291 -9.45 6.60 -16.84
CA PHE A 291 -10.37 7.64 -16.35
C PHE A 291 -9.70 9.01 -16.22
N ASN A 292 -9.10 9.48 -17.32
CA ASN A 292 -8.48 10.79 -17.44
C ASN A 292 -9.03 11.54 -18.68
N ALA A 293 -8.42 12.68 -19.03
CA ALA A 293 -8.81 13.51 -20.17
C ALA A 293 -7.77 13.50 -21.31
N ILE A 294 -6.98 12.40 -21.46
CA ILE A 294 -5.87 12.32 -22.40
C ILE A 294 -6.42 12.21 -23.83
N GLU A 295 -6.05 13.16 -24.70
CA GLU A 295 -6.48 13.21 -26.10
C GLU A 295 -5.38 12.72 -27.05
N SER A 296 -4.12 13.01 -26.72
CA SER A 296 -2.96 12.64 -27.53
C SER A 296 -1.70 12.57 -26.69
N CYS A 297 -0.66 11.97 -27.22
CA CYS A 297 0.68 12.03 -26.68
C CYS A 297 1.70 12.11 -27.82
N GLU A 298 2.51 13.17 -27.81
CA GLU A 298 3.53 13.41 -28.84
C GLU A 298 4.88 12.78 -28.50
N THR A 299 5.05 12.29 -27.28
CA THR A 299 6.30 11.72 -26.78
C THR A 299 6.12 10.21 -26.52
N PRO A 300 7.00 9.34 -27.05
CA PRO A 300 6.91 7.91 -26.79
C PRO A 300 7.25 7.59 -25.34
N LEU A 301 6.53 6.61 -24.77
CA LEU A 301 6.91 6.01 -23.49
C LEU A 301 8.30 5.37 -23.61
N ASN A 302 9.25 5.81 -22.78
CA ASN A 302 10.63 5.31 -22.81
C ASN A 302 10.85 4.09 -21.89
N SER A 303 9.81 3.62 -21.23
CA SER A 303 9.87 2.48 -20.33
C SER A 303 9.92 1.17 -21.13
N THR A 304 11.13 0.69 -21.41
CA THR A 304 11.34 -0.55 -22.18
C THR A 304 10.92 -1.80 -21.39
N GLY A 305 10.79 -1.70 -20.07
CA GLY A 305 10.32 -2.75 -19.16
C GLY A 305 8.84 -2.67 -18.82
N LEU A 306 8.05 -1.82 -19.49
CA LEU A 306 6.63 -1.68 -19.19
C LEU A 306 5.87 -2.94 -19.58
N LEU A 307 5.20 -3.55 -18.59
CA LEU A 307 4.46 -4.79 -18.72
C LEU A 307 2.95 -4.56 -18.77
N ILE A 308 2.47 -3.61 -17.97
CA ILE A 308 1.03 -3.32 -17.82
C ILE A 308 0.79 -1.85 -18.09
N LEU A 309 -0.13 -1.58 -19.02
CA LEU A 309 -0.58 -0.24 -19.36
C LEU A 309 -2.11 -0.21 -19.41
N ASN A 310 -2.70 0.66 -18.61
CA ASN A 310 -4.12 0.96 -18.65
C ASN A 310 -4.34 2.42 -19.07
N LEU A 311 -5.01 2.60 -20.18
CA LEU A 311 -5.40 3.90 -20.77
C LEU A 311 -6.90 3.97 -20.97
N SER A 312 -7.68 3.05 -20.40
CA SER A 312 -9.13 3.02 -20.60
C SER A 312 -9.83 4.32 -20.16
N SER A 313 -10.97 4.60 -20.75
CA SER A 313 -11.77 5.78 -20.39
C SER A 313 -10.98 7.10 -20.52
N ASN A 314 -10.40 7.30 -21.70
CA ASN A 314 -9.74 8.53 -22.13
C ASN A 314 -10.34 9.00 -23.48
N LYS A 315 -9.68 9.93 -24.15
CA LYS A 315 -10.12 10.48 -25.44
C LYS A 315 -9.08 10.24 -26.55
N LEU A 316 -8.23 9.22 -26.40
CA LEU A 316 -7.16 8.91 -27.34
C LEU A 316 -7.74 8.50 -28.71
N THR A 317 -7.18 9.09 -29.78
CA THR A 317 -7.47 8.72 -31.16
C THR A 317 -6.33 7.93 -31.80
N ASP A 318 -5.09 8.17 -31.36
CA ASP A 318 -3.88 7.51 -31.86
C ASP A 318 -2.94 7.16 -30.70
N ILE A 319 -2.40 5.95 -30.73
CA ILE A 319 -1.45 5.41 -29.75
C ILE A 319 -0.09 5.06 -30.39
N SER A 320 0.06 5.30 -31.65
CA SER A 320 1.24 4.86 -32.44
C SER A 320 2.54 5.46 -31.94
N VAL A 321 2.56 6.76 -31.64
CA VAL A 321 3.72 7.46 -31.07
C VAL A 321 3.97 6.99 -29.63
N LEU A 322 2.92 7.00 -28.81
CA LEU A 322 3.00 6.65 -27.39
C LEU A 322 3.62 5.27 -27.17
N LEU A 323 3.18 4.26 -27.91
CA LEU A 323 3.59 2.87 -27.76
C LEU A 323 4.75 2.45 -28.69
N SER A 324 5.30 3.37 -29.46
CA SER A 324 6.33 3.03 -30.48
C SER A 324 7.58 2.34 -29.92
N LYS A 325 7.89 2.52 -28.63
CA LYS A 325 9.08 1.95 -27.96
C LYS A 325 8.75 0.87 -26.92
N THR A 326 7.48 0.58 -26.63
CA THR A 326 7.07 -0.36 -25.59
C THR A 326 6.88 -1.76 -26.16
N ARG A 327 7.95 -2.55 -26.28
CA ARG A 327 7.92 -3.89 -26.87
C ARG A 327 7.67 -5.02 -25.87
N SER A 328 7.81 -4.75 -24.59
CA SER A 328 7.66 -5.69 -23.46
C SER A 328 6.22 -5.78 -22.94
N LEU A 329 5.28 -4.98 -23.49
CA LEU A 329 3.91 -4.95 -23.01
C LEU A 329 3.27 -6.34 -23.10
N GLN A 330 2.73 -6.79 -21.97
CA GLN A 330 1.99 -8.02 -21.80
C GLN A 330 0.49 -7.77 -21.66
N ARG A 331 0.13 -6.63 -21.04
CA ARG A 331 -1.26 -6.26 -20.82
C ARG A 331 -1.51 -4.81 -21.19
N VAL A 332 -2.48 -4.60 -22.11
CA VAL A 332 -2.93 -3.28 -22.54
C VAL A 332 -4.43 -3.17 -22.42
N ILE A 333 -4.92 -2.09 -21.79
CA ILE A 333 -6.33 -1.80 -21.62
C ILE A 333 -6.62 -0.43 -22.27
N LEU A 334 -7.48 -0.41 -23.30
CA LEU A 334 -7.76 0.77 -24.12
C LEU A 334 -9.27 1.06 -24.27
N THR A 335 -10.13 0.27 -23.63
CA THR A 335 -11.59 0.43 -23.72
C THR A 335 -12.03 1.86 -23.45
N TYR A 336 -13.11 2.28 -24.09
CA TYR A 336 -13.67 3.64 -23.96
C TYR A 336 -12.67 4.75 -24.37
N ASN A 337 -12.06 4.58 -25.54
CA ASN A 337 -11.26 5.58 -26.26
C ASN A 337 -11.81 5.77 -27.69
N LEU A 338 -11.18 6.65 -28.48
CA LEU A 338 -11.57 6.95 -29.86
C LEU A 338 -10.59 6.34 -30.87
N ILE A 339 -9.86 5.29 -30.49
CA ILE A 339 -8.83 4.64 -31.32
C ILE A 339 -9.49 3.80 -32.39
N ASP A 340 -9.03 3.91 -33.61
CA ASP A 340 -9.49 3.13 -34.79
C ASP A 340 -8.34 2.35 -35.47
N ASP A 341 -7.06 2.71 -35.26
CA ASP A 341 -5.91 1.97 -35.80
C ASP A 341 -5.23 1.13 -34.72
N PHE A 342 -5.28 -0.17 -34.87
CA PHE A 342 -4.66 -1.18 -33.99
C PHE A 342 -3.48 -1.89 -34.68
N SER A 343 -2.97 -1.38 -35.79
CA SER A 343 -1.92 -2.01 -36.60
C SER A 343 -0.61 -2.18 -35.83
N LEU A 344 -0.34 -1.31 -34.86
CA LEU A 344 0.86 -1.36 -34.00
C LEU A 344 0.98 -2.68 -33.22
N PHE A 345 -0.15 -3.25 -32.80
CA PHE A 345 -0.17 -4.47 -31.99
C PHE A 345 0.43 -5.69 -32.72
N PHE A 346 0.37 -5.76 -34.05
CA PHE A 346 1.01 -6.83 -34.80
C PHE A 346 2.53 -6.94 -34.59
N SER A 347 3.14 -5.88 -34.09
CA SER A 347 4.57 -5.84 -33.75
C SER A 347 4.90 -6.21 -32.31
N MET A 348 3.90 -6.35 -31.42
CA MET A 348 4.07 -6.56 -29.96
C MET A 348 3.90 -8.04 -29.60
N LYS A 349 5.00 -8.81 -29.71
CA LYS A 349 4.98 -10.28 -29.59
C LYS A 349 4.73 -10.82 -28.19
N GLU A 350 4.93 -10.00 -27.17
CA GLU A 350 4.80 -10.37 -25.76
C GLU A 350 3.38 -10.17 -25.20
N LEU A 351 2.44 -9.67 -26.03
CA LEU A 351 1.07 -9.39 -25.59
C LEU A 351 0.32 -10.67 -25.22
N GLN A 352 -0.23 -10.68 -24.01
CA GLN A 352 -1.04 -11.75 -23.43
C GLN A 352 -2.50 -11.32 -23.25
N PHE A 353 -2.74 -10.02 -23.12
CA PHE A 353 -4.08 -9.47 -22.88
C PHE A 353 -4.24 -8.10 -23.56
N ILE A 354 -5.31 -7.96 -24.32
CA ILE A 354 -5.74 -6.70 -24.92
C ILE A 354 -7.22 -6.50 -24.63
N SER A 355 -7.56 -5.44 -23.90
CA SER A 355 -8.94 -4.99 -23.72
C SER A 355 -9.15 -3.71 -24.54
N ALA A 356 -9.76 -3.85 -25.72
CA ALA A 356 -9.92 -2.75 -26.68
C ALA A 356 -11.19 -2.88 -27.54
N VAL A 357 -12.02 -3.87 -27.29
CA VAL A 357 -13.22 -4.13 -28.11
C VAL A 357 -14.36 -3.17 -27.76
N GLU A 358 -14.53 -2.88 -26.47
CA GLU A 358 -15.62 -2.02 -26.01
C GLU A 358 -15.24 -0.54 -26.07
N GLY A 359 -16.07 0.28 -26.71
CA GLY A 359 -15.92 1.73 -26.70
C GLY A 359 -14.75 2.27 -27.54
N THR A 360 -14.19 1.47 -28.46
CA THR A 360 -13.20 1.91 -29.47
C THR A 360 -13.73 1.71 -30.89
N GLY A 361 -12.93 2.09 -31.89
CA GLY A 361 -13.21 1.84 -33.31
C GLY A 361 -12.81 0.45 -33.82
N MET A 362 -12.47 -0.52 -32.94
CA MET A 362 -12.07 -1.86 -33.34
C MET A 362 -13.23 -2.59 -34.02
N ASP A 363 -13.09 -2.87 -35.30
CA ASP A 363 -14.07 -3.65 -36.06
C ASP A 363 -13.83 -5.17 -35.94
N ALA A 364 -14.84 -5.95 -36.31
CA ALA A 364 -14.77 -7.42 -36.26
C ALA A 364 -13.65 -8.01 -37.14
N GLU A 365 -13.31 -7.36 -38.24
CA GLU A 365 -12.26 -7.81 -39.17
C GLU A 365 -10.88 -7.63 -38.53
N THR A 366 -10.63 -6.49 -37.92
CA THR A 366 -9.38 -6.19 -37.18
C THR A 366 -9.23 -7.11 -36.00
N LEU A 367 -10.27 -7.34 -35.20
CA LEU A 367 -10.27 -8.28 -34.08
C LEU A 367 -9.92 -9.71 -34.57
N MET A 368 -10.55 -10.19 -35.66
CA MET A 368 -10.22 -11.52 -36.19
C MET A 368 -8.76 -11.62 -36.68
N LYS A 369 -8.21 -10.55 -37.28
CA LYS A 369 -6.80 -10.51 -37.69
C LYS A 369 -5.86 -10.60 -36.48
N LEU A 370 -6.13 -9.85 -35.41
CA LEU A 370 -5.36 -9.87 -34.18
C LEU A 370 -5.45 -11.24 -33.50
N GLN A 371 -6.62 -11.84 -33.37
CA GLN A 371 -6.82 -13.17 -32.81
C GLN A 371 -6.05 -14.27 -33.57
N ARG A 372 -5.95 -14.15 -34.90
CA ARG A 372 -5.15 -15.09 -35.72
C ARG A 372 -3.66 -14.87 -35.55
N ALA A 373 -3.22 -13.62 -35.38
CA ALA A 373 -1.82 -13.27 -35.19
C ALA A 373 -1.31 -13.66 -33.78
N PHE A 374 -2.23 -13.63 -32.79
CA PHE A 374 -1.95 -13.87 -31.36
C PHE A 374 -2.94 -14.89 -30.78
N PRO A 375 -2.82 -16.18 -31.11
CA PRO A 375 -3.81 -17.20 -30.72
C PRO A 375 -3.89 -17.43 -29.20
N ASP A 376 -2.83 -17.12 -28.45
CA ASP A 376 -2.75 -17.28 -26.99
C ASP A 376 -3.09 -15.98 -26.23
N THR A 377 -3.35 -14.89 -26.93
CA THR A 377 -3.70 -13.60 -26.31
C THR A 377 -5.20 -13.51 -26.05
N ILE A 378 -5.58 -13.04 -24.87
CA ILE A 378 -6.96 -12.79 -24.49
C ILE A 378 -7.38 -11.42 -25.03
N PHE A 379 -8.54 -11.38 -25.72
CA PHE A 379 -9.15 -10.16 -26.25
C PHE A 379 -10.51 -9.92 -25.57
N GLU A 380 -10.70 -8.76 -24.93
CA GLU A 380 -11.93 -8.30 -24.28
C GLU A 380 -12.37 -6.92 -24.78
#